data_1af14f826458a2e0df77b3436796d510
#
_entry.id   1af14f826458a2e0df77b3436796d510
#
_cell.length_a   1.000
_cell.length_b   1.000
_cell.length_c   1.000
_cell.angle_alpha   90.00
_cell.angle_beta   90.00
_cell.angle_gamma   90.00
#
_symmetry.space_group_name_H-M   'P 1'
#
loop_
_entity.id
_entity.type
_entity.pdbx_description
1 polymer ?
#
loop_
_entity_poly.entity_id
_entity_poly.type
_entity_poly.pdbx_seq_one_letter_code
_entity_poly.pdbx_strand_id
1 'polypeptide(L)'
;MDTLFIHPDPQGQFTAWGRELGAIQSLGTDSLSALAARYAGARVVFFIPSSQCLLTTVSLSAGQRKQLAGNFAWLIEEQVGVDVETLHIIAGPEQADGQTPILAIA
;
A
#
# COMPACT_ATOMS: atom_id res chain seq x y z
N MET A 1 -10.05 -20.43 0.60
CA MET A 1 -9.04 -19.47 0.11
C MET A 1 -8.55 -18.65 1.27
N ASP A 2 -7.27 -18.83 1.68
CA ASP A 2 -6.71 -18.09 2.84
C ASP A 2 -6.25 -16.69 2.45
N THR A 3 -5.62 -16.54 1.29
CA THR A 3 -5.05 -15.27 0.86
C THR A 3 -5.31 -15.05 -0.61
N LEU A 4 -5.73 -13.83 -0.93
CA LEU A 4 -5.95 -13.36 -2.29
C LEU A 4 -4.92 -12.28 -2.59
N PHE A 5 -4.12 -12.48 -3.63
CA PHE A 5 -3.15 -11.48 -4.11
C PHE A 5 -3.74 -10.83 -5.35
N ILE A 6 -3.83 -9.51 -5.37
CA ILE A 6 -4.41 -8.78 -6.50
C ILE A 6 -3.47 -7.69 -6.99
N HIS A 7 -3.50 -7.45 -8.29
CA HIS A 7 -2.69 -6.44 -8.97
C HIS A 7 -3.55 -5.75 -10.03
N PRO A 8 -3.60 -4.42 -10.09
CA PRO A 8 -4.37 -3.73 -11.13
C PRO A 8 -3.78 -3.97 -12.51
N ASP A 9 -4.64 -4.15 -13.50
CA ASP A 9 -4.22 -4.27 -14.90
C ASP A 9 -4.45 -2.94 -15.64
N PRO A 10 -3.90 -2.81 -16.88
CA PRO A 10 -4.04 -1.56 -17.62
C PRO A 10 -5.48 -1.22 -18.04
N GLN A 11 -6.40 -2.18 -18.01
CA GLN A 11 -7.79 -1.98 -18.41
C GLN A 11 -8.72 -1.66 -17.23
N GLY A 12 -8.15 -1.43 -16.04
CA GLY A 12 -8.94 -1.08 -14.86
C GLY A 12 -9.55 -2.27 -14.12
N GLN A 13 -9.15 -3.48 -14.48
CA GLN A 13 -9.52 -4.69 -13.74
C GLN A 13 -8.36 -5.16 -12.88
N PHE A 14 -8.51 -6.31 -12.23
CA PHE A 14 -7.50 -6.83 -11.32
C PHE A 14 -7.17 -8.28 -11.67
N THR A 15 -5.89 -8.54 -11.83
CA THR A 15 -5.38 -9.91 -11.96
C THR A 15 -5.21 -10.47 -10.56
N ALA A 16 -5.69 -11.68 -10.34
CA ALA A 16 -5.72 -12.29 -9.03
C ALA A 16 -5.04 -13.65 -8.99
N TRP A 17 -4.38 -13.92 -7.86
CA TRP A 17 -3.83 -15.23 -7.49
C TRP A 17 -4.33 -15.57 -6.10
N GLY A 18 -4.62 -16.83 -5.87
CA GLY A 18 -5.05 -17.30 -4.58
C GLY A 18 -4.06 -18.27 -3.96
N ARG A 19 -3.93 -18.21 -2.63
CA ARG A 19 -3.18 -19.22 -1.88
C ARG A 19 -4.15 -20.03 -1.03
N GLU A 20 -4.06 -21.34 -1.13
CA GLU A 20 -4.85 -22.26 -0.34
C GLU A 20 -3.99 -23.49 -0.03
N LEU A 21 -3.91 -23.87 1.24
CA LEU A 21 -3.11 -25.01 1.70
C LEU A 21 -1.64 -24.96 1.22
N GLY A 22 -1.07 -23.76 1.17
CA GLY A 22 0.31 -23.55 0.76
C GLY A 22 0.55 -23.52 -0.74
N ALA A 23 -0.45 -23.78 -1.57
CA ALA A 23 -0.33 -23.71 -3.03
C ALA A 23 -0.92 -22.40 -3.58
N ILE A 24 -0.24 -21.82 -4.57
CA ILE A 24 -0.67 -20.61 -5.25
C ILE A 24 -1.18 -20.98 -6.62
N GLN A 25 -2.34 -20.45 -7.00
CA GLN A 25 -2.93 -20.65 -8.32
C GLN A 25 -3.43 -19.36 -8.91
N SER A 26 -3.41 -19.26 -10.23
CA SER A 26 -3.96 -18.12 -10.94
C SER A 26 -5.48 -18.19 -10.93
N LEU A 27 -6.13 -17.04 -10.65
CA LEU A 27 -7.58 -16.93 -10.61
C LEU A 27 -8.12 -16.09 -11.77
N GLY A 28 -7.24 -15.63 -12.67
CA GLY A 28 -7.63 -14.81 -13.81
C GLY A 28 -7.79 -13.34 -13.46
N THR A 29 -8.55 -12.62 -14.30
CA THR A 29 -8.74 -11.18 -14.19
C THR A 29 -10.23 -10.89 -14.09
N ASP A 30 -10.59 -9.99 -13.15
CA ASP A 30 -11.99 -9.61 -12.96
C ASP A 30 -12.06 -8.24 -12.27
N SER A 31 -13.27 -7.71 -12.09
CA SER A 31 -13.49 -6.50 -11.31
C SER A 31 -13.23 -6.75 -9.83
N LEU A 32 -12.89 -5.70 -9.10
CA LEU A 32 -12.66 -5.82 -7.66
C LEU A 32 -13.91 -6.31 -6.93
N SER A 33 -15.09 -5.83 -7.33
CA SER A 33 -16.33 -6.26 -6.70
C SER A 33 -16.65 -7.73 -6.93
N ALA A 34 -16.35 -8.25 -8.12
CA ALA A 34 -16.54 -9.67 -8.42
C ALA A 34 -15.59 -10.56 -7.61
N LEU A 35 -14.33 -10.14 -7.49
CA LEU A 35 -13.35 -10.86 -6.67
C LEU A 35 -13.72 -10.84 -5.19
N ALA A 36 -14.17 -9.69 -4.69
CA ALA A 36 -14.61 -9.56 -3.30
C ALA A 36 -15.79 -10.46 -2.98
N ALA A 37 -16.75 -10.58 -3.90
CA ALA A 37 -17.91 -11.44 -3.71
C ALA A 37 -17.54 -12.93 -3.75
N ARG A 38 -16.65 -13.30 -4.69
CA ARG A 38 -16.27 -14.70 -4.90
C ARG A 38 -15.36 -15.23 -3.79
N TYR A 39 -14.48 -14.39 -3.25
CA TYR A 39 -13.49 -14.79 -2.26
C TYR A 39 -13.67 -14.05 -0.93
N ALA A 40 -14.91 -13.87 -0.53
CA ALA A 40 -15.23 -13.23 0.75
C ALA A 40 -14.57 -13.97 1.91
N GLY A 41 -14.02 -13.22 2.85
CA GLY A 41 -13.33 -13.78 4.01
C GLY A 41 -11.85 -14.06 3.81
N ALA A 42 -11.34 -14.00 2.58
CA ALA A 42 -9.90 -14.16 2.32
C ALA A 42 -9.13 -12.91 2.76
N ARG A 43 -7.92 -13.12 3.26
CA ARG A 43 -6.98 -12.03 3.47
C ARG A 43 -6.55 -11.50 2.12
N VAL A 44 -6.57 -10.17 1.93
CA VAL A 44 -6.22 -9.55 0.65
C VAL A 44 -4.86 -8.88 0.75
N VAL A 45 -3.99 -9.20 -0.21
CA VAL A 45 -2.71 -8.51 -0.40
C VAL A 45 -2.77 -7.80 -1.75
N PHE A 46 -2.70 -6.49 -1.71
CA PHE A 46 -2.79 -5.65 -2.90
C PHE A 46 -1.40 -5.20 -3.33
N PHE A 47 -0.99 -5.57 -4.55
CA PHE A 47 0.27 -5.12 -5.13
C PHE A 47 0.06 -3.77 -5.79
N ILE A 48 0.78 -2.75 -5.30
CA ILE A 48 0.64 -1.39 -5.78
C ILE A 48 1.72 -1.12 -6.82
N PRO A 49 1.36 -0.62 -8.02
CA PRO A 49 2.36 -0.26 -9.03
C PRO A 49 3.32 0.80 -8.49
N SER A 50 4.62 0.59 -8.68
CA SER A 50 5.65 1.52 -8.19
C SER A 50 5.51 2.92 -8.76
N SER A 51 4.93 3.05 -9.95
CA SER A 51 4.67 4.34 -10.59
C SER A 51 3.65 5.20 -9.82
N GLN A 52 2.86 4.60 -8.92
CA GLN A 52 1.86 5.28 -8.11
C GLN A 52 2.31 5.49 -6.67
N CYS A 53 3.56 5.16 -6.37
CA CYS A 53 4.09 5.20 -5.01
C CYS A 53 5.33 6.06 -4.93
N LEU A 54 5.48 6.74 -3.79
CA LEU A 54 6.75 7.30 -3.34
C LEU A 54 7.14 6.58 -2.06
N LEU A 55 8.33 5.98 -2.04
CA LEU A 55 8.91 5.40 -0.84
C LEU A 55 10.13 6.24 -0.46
N THR A 56 10.10 6.82 0.72
CA THR A 56 11.17 7.68 1.21
C THR A 56 11.40 7.43 2.70
N THR A 57 12.43 8.06 3.24
CA THR A 57 12.69 8.03 4.68
C THR A 57 12.84 9.46 5.19
N VAL A 58 12.42 9.67 6.43
CA VAL A 58 12.56 10.95 7.10
C VAL A 58 13.21 10.74 8.47
N SER A 59 13.96 11.75 8.92
CA SER A 59 14.55 11.74 10.24
C SER A 59 13.63 12.52 11.18
N LEU A 60 13.11 11.83 12.21
CA LEU A 60 12.20 12.42 13.18
C LEU A 60 12.76 12.25 14.58
N SER A 61 12.71 13.33 15.37
CA SER A 61 12.94 13.23 16.81
C SER A 61 11.72 12.55 17.46
N ALA A 62 11.89 12.07 18.69
CA ALA A 62 10.78 11.48 19.46
C ALA A 62 9.61 12.46 19.63
N GLY A 63 9.92 13.74 19.85
CA GLY A 63 8.90 14.79 19.97
C GLY A 63 8.15 15.04 18.68
N GLN A 64 8.87 15.09 17.55
CA GLN A 64 8.25 15.25 16.23
C GLN A 64 7.36 14.06 15.90
N ARG A 65 7.82 12.85 16.14
CA ARG A 65 7.04 11.63 15.91
C ARG A 65 5.73 11.65 16.70
N LYS A 66 5.78 12.09 17.96
CA LYS A 66 4.61 12.19 18.81
C LYS A 66 3.63 13.26 18.34
N GLN A 67 4.14 14.41 17.89
CA GLN A 67 3.32 15.52 17.38
C GLN A 67 2.68 15.20 16.05
N LEU A 68 3.35 14.40 15.22
CA LEU A 68 2.94 14.11 13.85
C LEU A 68 2.21 12.79 13.71
N ALA A 69 1.90 12.11 14.81
CA ALA A 69 1.23 10.81 14.77
C ALA A 69 0.01 10.86 13.85
N GLY A 70 0.05 10.08 12.78
CA GLY A 70 -1.01 10.02 11.77
C GLY A 70 -1.03 11.16 10.76
N ASN A 71 -0.11 12.12 10.81
CA ASN A 71 -0.10 13.25 9.90
C ASN A 71 1.31 13.52 9.35
N PHE A 72 1.80 12.61 8.52
CA PHE A 72 3.12 12.71 7.91
C PHE A 72 3.09 13.38 6.52
N ALA A 73 1.92 13.74 6.03
CA ALA A 73 1.75 14.21 4.66
C ALA A 73 2.66 15.41 4.32
N TRP A 74 2.72 16.39 5.19
CA TRP A 74 3.46 17.61 4.93
C TRP A 74 4.98 17.42 5.00
N LEU A 75 5.47 16.32 5.61
CA LEU A 75 6.90 16.00 5.62
C LEU A 75 7.44 15.66 4.24
N ILE A 76 6.59 15.20 3.34
CA ILE A 76 6.97 14.78 2.00
C ILE A 76 6.36 15.66 0.91
N GLU A 77 5.67 16.73 1.30
CA GLU A 77 4.96 17.60 0.36
C GLU A 77 5.86 18.10 -0.77
N GLU A 78 7.10 18.45 -0.45
CA GLU A 78 8.07 18.93 -1.44
C GLU A 78 8.58 17.83 -2.37
N GLN A 79 8.45 16.56 -1.98
CA GLN A 79 8.93 15.41 -2.73
C GLN A 79 7.91 14.87 -3.72
N VAL A 80 6.63 15.17 -3.50
CA VAL A 80 5.56 14.69 -4.36
C VAL A 80 5.01 15.84 -5.17
N GLY A 81 5.04 15.86 -6.43
CA GLY A 81 4.55 16.96 -7.25
C GLY A 81 3.03 17.10 -7.30
N VAL A 82 2.30 16.55 -6.32
CA VAL A 82 0.84 16.54 -6.26
C VAL A 82 0.39 16.98 -4.86
N ASP A 83 -0.90 17.29 -4.74
CA ASP A 83 -1.51 17.65 -3.46
C ASP A 83 -1.46 16.47 -2.50
N VAL A 84 -0.82 16.66 -1.34
CA VAL A 84 -0.67 15.60 -0.33
C VAL A 84 -2.00 15.13 0.23
N GLU A 85 -3.05 15.95 0.16
CA GLU A 85 -4.39 15.56 0.61
C GLU A 85 -5.00 14.46 -0.24
N THR A 86 -4.50 14.26 -1.47
CA THR A 86 -4.97 13.21 -2.37
C THR A 86 -4.20 11.90 -2.21
N LEU A 87 -3.22 11.85 -1.30
CA LEU A 87 -2.35 10.72 -1.11
C LEU A 87 -2.75 9.91 0.11
N HIS A 88 -2.60 8.59 0.00
CA HIS A 88 -2.65 7.70 1.16
C HIS A 88 -1.22 7.54 1.68
N ILE A 89 -0.97 7.91 2.94
CA ILE A 89 0.38 7.95 3.50
C ILE A 89 0.47 7.02 4.69
N ILE A 90 1.50 6.17 4.67
CA ILE A 90 1.77 5.18 5.71
C ILE A 90 3.19 5.38 6.21
N ALA A 91 3.35 5.45 7.52
CA ALA A 91 4.67 5.46 8.17
C ALA A 91 4.97 4.09 8.73
N GLY A 92 6.18 3.60 8.46
CA GLY A 92 6.68 2.37 9.05
C GLY A 92 7.37 2.62 10.40
N PRO A 93 7.90 1.57 11.02
CA PRO A 93 8.63 1.69 12.28
C PRO A 93 9.97 2.38 12.06
N GLU A 94 10.44 3.09 13.10
CA GLU A 94 11.78 3.68 13.09
C GLU A 94 12.83 2.59 12.92
N GLN A 95 13.78 2.83 12.02
CA GLN A 95 14.87 1.89 11.74
C GLN A 95 16.05 2.16 12.68
N ALA A 96 17.02 1.25 12.68
CA ALA A 96 18.19 1.33 13.55
C ALA A 96 19.05 2.59 13.31
N ASP A 97 18.97 3.16 12.09
CA ASP A 97 19.70 4.39 11.73
C ASP A 97 18.94 5.66 12.13
N GLY A 98 17.82 5.55 12.81
CA GLY A 98 16.99 6.69 13.21
C GLY A 98 16.05 7.20 12.12
N GLN A 99 16.01 6.56 10.97
CA GLN A 99 15.14 6.95 9.86
C GLN A 99 13.78 6.26 9.96
N THR A 100 12.74 6.98 9.56
CA THR A 100 11.38 6.44 9.48
C THR A 100 10.99 6.31 8.03
N PRO A 101 10.68 5.08 7.55
CA PRO A 101 10.20 4.90 6.18
C PRO A 101 8.77 5.41 6.03
N ILE A 102 8.50 6.07 4.91
CA ILE A 102 7.17 6.59 4.57
C ILE A 102 6.82 6.14 3.17
N LEU A 103 5.63 5.58 3.02
CA LEU A 103 5.05 5.20 1.73
C LEU A 103 3.88 6.12 1.42
N ALA A 104 3.93 6.80 0.30
CA ALA A 104 2.84 7.62 -0.20
C ALA A 104 2.26 6.99 -1.46
N ILE A 105 0.94 6.86 -1.53
CA ILE A 105 0.23 6.20 -2.62
C ILE A 105 -0.79 7.16 -3.21
N ALA A 106 -0.72 7.32 -4.51
CA ALA A 106 -1.67 8.16 -5.24
C ALA A 106 -3.09 7.53 -5.27
#